data_f8bb59b6f7870c4881370d5d0345eb81
#
_entry.id   f8bb59b6f7870c4881370d5d0345eb81
#
_cell.length_a   1.000
_cell.length_b   1.000
_cell.length_c   1.000
_cell.angle_alpha   90.00
_cell.angle_beta   90.00
_cell.angle_gamma   90.00
#
_symmetry.space_group_name_H-M   'P 1'
#
loop_
_entity.id
_entity.type
_entity.pdbx_description
1 polymer ?
#
loop_
_entity_poly.entity_id
_entity_poly.type
_entity_poly.pdbx_seq_one_letter_code
_entity_poly.pdbx_strand_id
1 'polypeptide(L)'
;MDKKLDKVESTLTPESHIDASEFEWVGQDLEKSEEIKRPSISFWQDAFGRLKRDKSSIVFLTILIIIVLCAIIFPMVWPYTQFEQHLDHINKGPLFNNGTCFHLFGTDELGRDLFVRIWEGGRISLRIAMVSVLVNCCIGVVYGGISGYFGGMIDNIMMRIVEVINGIPYLLIVILLMTILPRGEMTIIIAMISVGWVGMARLVRGEIIRLKEQEFVIAAKSMGASASRIIAKHLFPNILSIIIVNLTLAIPSAIFTEAFLSYIGIGIPVPYASWGTLAQSGINNFRYYAYQLIFPAFFISITMLSFNLLGDKLRDAFDPKLRR
;
A
#
# COMPACT_ATOMS: atom_id res chain seq x y z
N MET A 1 -58.39 2.34 19.49
CA MET A 1 -57.32 1.38 19.10
C MET A 1 -57.91 0.12 18.46
N ASP A 2 -59.23 0.11 18.13
CA ASP A 2 -59.97 -1.08 17.64
C ASP A 2 -60.37 -1.04 16.15
N LYS A 3 -59.96 -0.06 15.39
CA LYS A 3 -60.29 0.06 13.95
C LYS A 3 -59.20 -0.41 12.97
N LYS A 4 -58.05 -0.96 13.46
CA LYS A 4 -56.96 -1.49 12.64
C LYS A 4 -56.88 -3.02 12.63
N LEU A 5 -57.62 -3.70 13.51
CA LEU A 5 -57.65 -5.17 13.56
C LEU A 5 -58.69 -5.77 12.60
N ASP A 6 -59.79 -5.08 12.35
CA ASP A 6 -60.86 -5.58 11.43
C ASP A 6 -60.47 -5.54 9.94
N LYS A 7 -59.32 -4.92 9.57
CA LYS A 7 -58.88 -4.82 8.17
C LYS A 7 -57.87 -5.90 7.78
N VAL A 8 -57.37 -6.68 8.73
CA VAL A 8 -56.41 -7.78 8.49
C VAL A 8 -57.12 -9.13 8.34
N GLU A 9 -58.33 -9.28 8.93
CA GLU A 9 -59.12 -10.53 8.80
C GLU A 9 -59.86 -10.67 7.46
N SER A 10 -60.03 -9.63 6.67
CA SER A 10 -60.75 -9.69 5.40
C SER A 10 -59.91 -10.03 4.17
N THR A 11 -58.64 -10.36 4.34
CA THR A 11 -57.72 -10.77 3.25
C THR A 11 -57.24 -12.22 3.34
N LEU A 12 -57.78 -13.00 4.27
CA LEU A 12 -57.62 -14.44 4.22
C LEU A 12 -58.57 -14.96 3.13
N THR A 13 -58.06 -15.22 1.95
CA THR A 13 -58.75 -15.97 0.90
C THR A 13 -59.21 -17.30 1.48
N PRO A 14 -60.45 -17.78 1.13
CA PRO A 14 -60.92 -19.08 1.58
C PRO A 14 -59.87 -20.12 1.21
N GLU A 15 -59.65 -21.05 2.13
CA GLU A 15 -58.79 -22.22 1.95
C GLU A 15 -59.07 -22.82 0.56
N SER A 16 -58.22 -22.59 -0.36
CA SER A 16 -58.21 -23.35 -1.60
C SER A 16 -57.88 -24.79 -1.18
N HIS A 17 -58.91 -25.64 -1.18
CA HIS A 17 -58.70 -27.08 -1.09
C HIS A 17 -57.80 -27.48 -2.26
N ILE A 18 -56.52 -27.55 -2.01
CA ILE A 18 -55.57 -28.10 -2.96
C ILE A 18 -55.83 -29.60 -2.98
N ASP A 19 -56.35 -30.11 -4.07
CA ASP A 19 -56.66 -31.53 -4.22
C ASP A 19 -55.32 -32.32 -4.19
N ALA A 20 -55.30 -33.46 -3.53
CA ALA A 20 -54.14 -34.32 -3.45
C ALA A 20 -53.58 -34.74 -4.84
N SER A 21 -54.44 -34.65 -5.88
CA SER A 21 -54.05 -34.85 -7.29
C SER A 21 -53.21 -33.72 -7.87
N GLU A 22 -53.15 -32.54 -7.22
CA GLU A 22 -52.30 -31.42 -7.66
C GLU A 22 -50.87 -31.52 -7.09
N PHE A 23 -50.62 -32.48 -6.18
CA PHE A 23 -49.27 -32.74 -5.70
C PHE A 23 -48.61 -33.79 -6.62
N GLU A 24 -47.84 -33.30 -7.54
CA GLU A 24 -46.92 -34.17 -8.30
C GLU A 24 -45.65 -34.37 -7.48
N TRP A 25 -45.27 -35.61 -7.16
CA TRP A 25 -44.02 -35.89 -6.49
C TRP A 25 -42.85 -35.60 -7.44
N VAL A 26 -42.32 -34.41 -7.36
CA VAL A 26 -41.09 -34.04 -8.02
C VAL A 26 -39.95 -34.67 -7.25
N GLY A 27 -39.55 -35.87 -7.63
CA GLY A 27 -38.37 -36.55 -7.06
C GLY A 27 -37.17 -35.66 -7.09
N GLN A 28 -36.27 -35.82 -6.13
CA GLN A 28 -34.94 -35.15 -6.18
C GLN A 28 -34.26 -35.53 -7.49
N ASP A 29 -34.12 -34.55 -8.38
CA ASP A 29 -33.33 -34.66 -9.59
C ASP A 29 -31.85 -34.62 -9.17
N LEU A 30 -31.31 -35.76 -8.68
CA LEU A 30 -29.96 -35.87 -8.15
C LEU A 30 -28.90 -35.46 -9.17
N GLU A 31 -29.16 -35.66 -10.47
CA GLU A 31 -28.25 -35.23 -11.53
C GLU A 31 -28.21 -33.70 -11.66
N LYS A 32 -29.33 -33.00 -11.43
CA LYS A 32 -29.35 -31.52 -11.46
C LYS A 32 -28.94 -30.87 -10.13
N SER A 33 -29.07 -31.57 -8.99
CA SER A 33 -28.67 -31.04 -7.69
C SER A 33 -27.16 -31.01 -7.48
N GLU A 34 -26.39 -31.90 -8.15
CA GLU A 34 -24.95 -31.95 -8.07
C GLU A 34 -24.22 -31.15 -9.17
N GLU A 35 -24.96 -30.62 -10.14
CA GLU A 35 -24.36 -29.83 -11.21
C GLU A 35 -23.91 -28.45 -10.69
N ILE A 36 -22.63 -28.33 -10.31
CA ILE A 36 -22.02 -27.04 -9.98
C ILE A 36 -21.93 -26.23 -11.30
N LYS A 37 -22.97 -25.45 -11.59
CA LYS A 37 -23.09 -24.63 -12.81
C LYS A 37 -22.07 -23.47 -12.90
N ARG A 38 -21.29 -23.23 -11.85
CA ARG A 38 -20.28 -22.18 -11.84
C ARG A 38 -18.89 -22.76 -12.04
N PRO A 39 -18.12 -22.27 -13.04
CA PRO A 39 -16.74 -22.69 -13.20
C PRO A 39 -15.96 -22.36 -11.92
N SER A 40 -15.11 -23.28 -11.47
CA SER A 40 -14.21 -23.04 -10.33
C SER A 40 -13.24 -21.91 -10.69
N ILE A 41 -13.46 -20.74 -10.13
CA ILE A 41 -12.58 -19.57 -10.33
C ILE A 41 -11.54 -19.61 -9.22
N SER A 42 -10.24 -19.53 -9.60
CA SER A 42 -9.15 -19.39 -8.64
C SER A 42 -9.35 -18.12 -7.76
N PHE A 43 -8.93 -18.21 -6.49
CA PHE A 43 -8.97 -17.07 -5.56
C PHE A 43 -8.38 -15.79 -6.18
N TRP A 44 -7.24 -15.90 -6.84
CA TRP A 44 -6.56 -14.78 -7.48
C TRP A 44 -7.32 -14.21 -8.67
N GLN A 45 -7.94 -15.09 -9.49
CA GLN A 45 -8.75 -14.64 -10.63
C GLN A 45 -9.99 -13.87 -10.18
N ASP A 46 -10.64 -14.32 -9.10
CA ASP A 46 -11.79 -13.64 -8.53
C ASP A 46 -11.39 -12.27 -7.94
N ALA A 47 -10.33 -12.22 -7.12
CA ALA A 47 -9.84 -10.98 -6.52
C ALA A 47 -9.42 -9.94 -7.57
N PHE A 48 -8.63 -10.35 -8.58
CA PHE A 48 -8.26 -9.46 -9.69
C PHE A 48 -9.45 -9.08 -10.58
N GLY A 49 -10.44 -9.98 -10.73
CA GLY A 49 -11.68 -9.69 -11.44
C GLY A 49 -12.49 -8.58 -10.76
N ARG A 50 -12.59 -8.62 -9.43
CA ARG A 50 -13.26 -7.57 -8.63
C ARG A 50 -12.52 -6.24 -8.72
N LEU A 51 -11.19 -6.26 -8.57
CA LEU A 51 -10.36 -5.05 -8.68
C LEU A 51 -10.52 -4.37 -10.05
N LYS A 52 -10.58 -5.16 -11.14
CA LYS A 52 -10.80 -4.65 -12.50
C LYS A 52 -12.22 -4.12 -12.76
N ARG A 53 -13.22 -4.56 -11.98
CA ARG A 53 -14.61 -4.07 -12.10
C ARG A 53 -14.85 -2.80 -11.29
N ASP A 54 -14.04 -2.55 -10.27
CA ASP A 54 -14.16 -1.34 -9.46
C ASP A 54 -13.46 -0.16 -10.15
N LYS A 55 -14.27 0.79 -10.61
CA LYS A 55 -13.79 1.99 -11.32
C LYS A 55 -12.81 2.80 -10.49
N SER A 56 -13.01 2.88 -9.18
CA SER A 56 -12.12 3.63 -8.27
C SER A 56 -10.72 3.02 -8.24
N SER A 57 -10.62 1.68 -8.17
CA SER A 57 -9.34 0.97 -8.22
C SER A 57 -8.56 1.28 -9.51
N ILE A 58 -9.27 1.28 -10.64
CA ILE A 58 -8.66 1.59 -11.94
C ILE A 58 -8.14 3.02 -11.97
N VAL A 59 -8.92 3.99 -11.48
CA VAL A 59 -8.53 5.41 -11.44
C VAL A 59 -7.25 5.60 -10.61
N PHE A 60 -7.22 5.09 -9.36
CA PHE A 60 -6.05 5.27 -8.49
C PHE A 60 -4.82 4.53 -9.01
N LEU A 61 -4.99 3.32 -9.54
CA LEU A 61 -3.89 2.60 -10.19
C LEU A 61 -3.36 3.37 -11.40
N THR A 62 -4.25 3.95 -12.22
CA THR A 62 -3.85 4.76 -13.38
C THR A 62 -3.10 6.01 -12.96
N ILE A 63 -3.54 6.72 -11.91
CA ILE A 63 -2.83 7.87 -11.35
C ILE A 63 -1.41 7.47 -10.92
N LEU A 64 -1.26 6.37 -10.18
CA LEU A 64 0.05 5.89 -9.74
C LEU A 64 0.95 5.52 -10.91
N ILE A 65 0.42 4.83 -11.93
CA ILE A 65 1.17 4.49 -13.15
C ILE A 65 1.62 5.77 -13.87
N ILE A 66 0.74 6.75 -14.01
CA ILE A 66 1.09 8.04 -14.65
C ILE A 66 2.20 8.73 -13.86
N ILE A 67 2.10 8.83 -12.53
CA ILE A 67 3.13 9.46 -11.69
C ILE A 67 4.48 8.76 -11.86
N VAL A 68 4.52 7.42 -11.82
CA VAL A 68 5.75 6.64 -12.00
C VAL A 68 6.32 6.85 -13.41
N LEU A 69 5.49 6.77 -14.44
CA LEU A 69 5.92 7.00 -15.82
C LEU A 69 6.46 8.43 -16.02
N CYS A 70 5.77 9.43 -15.48
CA CYS A 70 6.22 10.82 -15.53
C CYS A 70 7.56 11.01 -14.81
N ALA A 71 7.74 10.39 -13.63
CA ALA A 71 9.01 10.44 -12.88
C ALA A 71 10.17 9.76 -13.63
N ILE A 72 9.89 8.80 -14.53
CA ILE A 72 10.91 8.16 -15.36
C ILE A 72 11.17 8.96 -16.64
N ILE A 73 10.10 9.37 -17.33
CA ILE A 73 10.20 9.91 -18.69
C ILE A 73 10.61 11.38 -18.68
N PHE A 74 9.96 12.23 -17.87
CA PHE A 74 10.21 13.67 -17.94
C PHE A 74 11.64 14.08 -17.64
N PRO A 75 12.35 13.53 -16.65
CA PRO A 75 13.76 13.85 -16.46
C PRO A 75 14.68 13.49 -17.64
N MET A 76 14.22 12.60 -18.54
CA MET A 76 15.01 12.16 -19.70
C MET A 76 14.75 13.02 -20.95
N VAL A 77 13.55 13.59 -21.07
CA VAL A 77 13.12 14.32 -22.29
C VAL A 77 13.01 15.81 -22.10
N TRP A 78 12.97 16.29 -20.84
CA TRP A 78 12.87 17.71 -20.53
C TRP A 78 14.20 18.43 -20.85
N PRO A 79 14.16 19.66 -21.42
CA PRO A 79 15.35 20.35 -21.86
C PRO A 79 16.31 20.79 -20.73
N TYR A 80 15.81 20.83 -19.49
CA TYR A 80 16.60 21.24 -18.31
C TYR A 80 16.98 20.05 -17.45
N THR A 81 18.15 20.17 -16.75
CA THR A 81 18.53 19.23 -15.70
C THR A 81 18.15 19.76 -14.32
N GLN A 82 18.07 18.87 -13.32
CA GLN A 82 17.75 19.29 -11.94
C GLN A 82 18.84 20.19 -11.30
N PHE A 83 20.02 20.26 -11.90
CA PHE A 83 21.18 20.98 -11.37
C PHE A 83 21.42 22.33 -12.06
N GLU A 84 20.90 22.51 -13.25
CA GLU A 84 21.09 23.69 -14.09
C GLU A 84 20.46 24.92 -13.43
N GLN A 85 21.24 25.98 -13.32
CA GLN A 85 20.86 27.24 -12.67
C GLN A 85 20.82 28.37 -13.70
N HIS A 86 19.69 29.05 -13.75
CA HIS A 86 19.48 30.25 -14.58
C HIS A 86 19.31 31.45 -13.66
N LEU A 87 20.41 32.13 -13.33
CA LEU A 87 20.40 33.23 -12.37
C LEU A 87 19.49 34.40 -12.79
N ASP A 88 19.23 34.55 -14.08
CA ASP A 88 18.29 35.54 -14.62
C ASP A 88 16.80 35.14 -14.41
N HIS A 89 16.57 33.87 -14.05
CA HIS A 89 15.23 33.29 -13.89
C HIS A 89 14.92 32.90 -12.43
N ILE A 90 15.54 33.55 -11.46
CA ILE A 90 15.29 33.28 -10.04
C ILE A 90 13.82 33.56 -9.68
N ASN A 91 13.16 32.59 -9.02
CA ASN A 91 11.79 32.73 -8.49
C ASN A 91 10.75 33.15 -9.54
N LYS A 92 10.90 32.73 -10.80
CA LYS A 92 9.89 32.98 -11.82
C LYS A 92 8.68 32.08 -11.61
N GLY A 93 7.48 32.64 -11.76
CA GLY A 93 6.22 31.93 -11.56
C GLY A 93 5.98 30.83 -12.59
N PRO A 94 4.95 29.97 -12.38
CA PRO A 94 4.54 28.96 -13.33
C PRO A 94 4.23 29.54 -14.71
N LEU A 95 4.45 28.73 -15.77
CA LEU A 95 4.25 29.11 -17.18
C LEU A 95 5.13 30.29 -17.61
N PHE A 96 6.25 30.57 -16.92
CA PHE A 96 7.17 31.60 -17.32
C PHE A 96 7.80 31.28 -18.68
N ASN A 97 7.70 32.22 -19.59
CA ASN A 97 8.24 32.14 -20.94
C ASN A 97 8.81 33.50 -21.34
N ASN A 98 10.09 33.55 -21.69
CA ASN A 98 10.74 34.78 -22.20
C ASN A 98 11.12 34.67 -23.70
N GLY A 99 10.57 33.69 -24.40
CA GLY A 99 10.85 33.41 -25.82
C GLY A 99 12.05 32.50 -26.06
N THR A 100 12.97 32.38 -25.12
CA THR A 100 14.14 31.49 -25.19
C THR A 100 14.07 30.32 -24.20
N CYS A 101 13.43 30.53 -23.05
CA CYS A 101 13.28 29.54 -21.97
C CYS A 101 11.81 29.44 -21.55
N PHE A 102 11.36 28.21 -21.25
CA PHE A 102 10.01 27.92 -20.77
C PHE A 102 10.07 27.07 -19.49
N HIS A 103 9.49 27.55 -18.40
CA HIS A 103 9.42 26.88 -17.12
C HIS A 103 7.96 26.59 -16.74
N LEU A 104 7.52 25.32 -16.89
CA LEU A 104 6.12 24.92 -16.73
C LEU A 104 5.61 25.19 -15.29
N PHE A 105 6.39 24.79 -14.28
CA PHE A 105 6.07 25.02 -12.85
C PHE A 105 6.83 26.19 -12.25
N GLY A 106 7.54 26.95 -13.08
CA GLY A 106 8.40 28.05 -12.64
C GLY A 106 9.75 27.55 -12.15
N THR A 107 10.45 28.42 -11.41
CA THR A 107 11.81 28.18 -10.93
C THR A 107 11.92 28.37 -9.43
N ASP A 108 12.98 27.82 -8.84
CA ASP A 108 13.31 27.97 -7.42
C ASP A 108 14.19 29.21 -7.14
N GLU A 109 14.66 29.34 -5.91
CA GLU A 109 15.52 30.42 -5.42
C GLU A 109 16.92 30.45 -6.07
N LEU A 110 17.33 29.40 -6.77
CA LEU A 110 18.59 29.32 -7.52
C LEU A 110 18.35 29.34 -9.04
N GLY A 111 17.12 29.64 -9.49
CA GLY A 111 16.76 29.66 -10.89
C GLY A 111 16.70 28.27 -11.54
N ARG A 112 16.60 27.19 -10.75
CA ARG A 112 16.49 25.81 -11.27
C ARG A 112 15.04 25.52 -11.66
N ASP A 113 14.83 24.76 -12.73
CA ASP A 113 13.52 24.39 -13.21
C ASP A 113 12.78 23.49 -12.21
N LEU A 114 11.62 23.94 -11.71
CA LEU A 114 10.89 23.22 -10.69
C LEU A 114 10.19 21.98 -11.24
N PHE A 115 9.81 21.96 -12.53
CA PHE A 115 9.15 20.82 -13.15
C PHE A 115 10.07 19.58 -13.16
N VAL A 116 11.28 19.71 -13.69
CA VAL A 116 12.20 18.59 -13.72
C VAL A 116 12.61 18.14 -12.31
N ARG A 117 12.77 19.11 -11.37
CA ARG A 117 13.09 18.80 -9.98
C ARG A 117 11.98 18.04 -9.25
N ILE A 118 10.73 18.30 -9.56
CA ILE A 118 9.58 17.55 -8.99
C ILE A 118 9.61 16.10 -9.47
N TRP A 119 9.87 15.85 -10.75
CA TRP A 119 9.90 14.48 -11.27
C TRP A 119 11.14 13.69 -10.84
N GLU A 120 12.32 14.32 -10.82
CA GLU A 120 13.51 13.71 -10.22
C GLU A 120 13.34 13.46 -8.72
N GLY A 121 12.79 14.43 -8.00
CA GLY A 121 12.47 14.27 -6.58
C GLY A 121 11.46 13.15 -6.33
N GLY A 122 10.46 13.03 -7.21
CA GLY A 122 9.49 11.93 -7.19
C GLY A 122 10.16 10.57 -7.40
N ARG A 123 11.10 10.47 -8.34
CA ARG A 123 11.88 9.25 -8.57
C ARG A 123 12.65 8.83 -7.29
N ILE A 124 13.27 9.79 -6.60
CA ILE A 124 14.02 9.53 -5.37
C ILE A 124 13.06 9.13 -4.23
N SER A 125 11.99 9.90 -3.97
CA SER A 125 11.03 9.62 -2.90
C SER A 125 10.34 8.27 -3.08
N LEU A 126 9.89 7.95 -4.32
CA LEU A 126 9.27 6.66 -4.63
C LEU A 126 10.26 5.50 -4.48
N ARG A 127 11.52 5.67 -4.91
CA ARG A 127 12.56 4.64 -4.78
C ARG A 127 12.86 4.34 -3.32
N ILE A 128 13.05 5.37 -2.49
CA ILE A 128 13.28 5.21 -1.05
C ILE A 128 12.10 4.45 -0.42
N ALA A 129 10.86 4.88 -0.67
CA ALA A 129 9.68 4.24 -0.11
C ALA A 129 9.56 2.78 -0.55
N MET A 130 9.65 2.51 -1.87
CA MET A 130 9.50 1.16 -2.41
C MET A 130 10.57 0.21 -1.89
N VAL A 131 11.85 0.61 -1.93
CA VAL A 131 12.96 -0.24 -1.47
C VAL A 131 12.83 -0.51 0.03
N SER A 132 12.57 0.51 0.84
CA SER A 132 12.42 0.35 2.29
C SER A 132 11.26 -0.57 2.63
N VAL A 133 10.09 -0.39 2.00
CA VAL A 133 8.90 -1.20 2.27
C VAL A 133 9.10 -2.66 1.81
N LEU A 134 9.70 -2.89 0.64
CA LEU A 134 9.97 -4.24 0.14
C LEU A 134 10.95 -5.00 1.06
N VAL A 135 12.04 -4.35 1.48
CA VAL A 135 13.01 -4.98 2.39
C VAL A 135 12.40 -5.23 3.76
N ASN A 136 11.64 -4.27 4.32
CA ASN A 136 10.90 -4.45 5.56
C ASN A 136 9.90 -5.62 5.47
N CYS A 137 9.20 -5.74 4.35
CA CYS A 137 8.31 -6.85 4.10
C CYS A 137 9.07 -8.18 4.09
N CYS A 138 10.16 -8.29 3.33
CA CYS A 138 10.97 -9.50 3.26
C CYS A 138 11.49 -9.94 4.64
N ILE A 139 12.10 -9.00 5.40
CA ILE A 139 12.60 -9.28 6.75
C ILE A 139 11.45 -9.70 7.67
N GLY A 140 10.35 -8.92 7.67
CA GLY A 140 9.21 -9.16 8.54
C GLY A 140 8.52 -10.51 8.25
N VAL A 141 8.37 -10.87 6.98
CA VAL A 141 7.77 -12.15 6.57
C VAL A 141 8.62 -13.33 7.03
N VAL A 142 9.94 -13.27 6.82
CA VAL A 142 10.84 -14.34 7.25
C VAL A 142 10.87 -14.43 8.77
N TYR A 143 11.04 -13.32 9.45
CA TYR A 143 11.11 -13.27 10.91
C TYR A 143 9.80 -13.73 11.56
N GLY A 144 8.67 -13.17 11.16
CA GLY A 144 7.35 -13.54 11.67
C GLY A 144 6.96 -14.98 11.31
N GLY A 145 7.36 -15.45 10.12
CA GLY A 145 7.17 -16.81 9.65
C GLY A 145 7.88 -17.84 10.55
N ILE A 146 9.16 -17.61 10.86
CA ILE A 146 9.96 -18.47 11.74
C ILE A 146 9.37 -18.46 13.15
N SER A 147 9.14 -17.26 13.71
CA SER A 147 8.60 -17.09 15.06
C SER A 147 7.24 -17.80 15.22
N GLY A 148 6.28 -17.54 14.30
CA GLY A 148 4.94 -18.13 14.36
C GLY A 148 4.91 -19.63 14.14
N TYR A 149 5.77 -20.16 13.26
CA TYR A 149 5.80 -21.59 12.95
C TYR A 149 6.39 -22.42 14.09
N PHE A 150 7.61 -22.09 14.53
CA PHE A 150 8.31 -22.88 15.55
C PHE A 150 7.69 -22.69 16.93
N GLY A 151 7.27 -21.48 17.29
CA GLY A 151 6.64 -21.22 18.59
C GLY A 151 7.59 -21.40 19.78
N GLY A 152 7.01 -21.56 20.97
CA GLY A 152 7.76 -21.89 22.19
C GLY A 152 8.89 -20.91 22.53
N MET A 153 10.08 -21.43 22.84
CA MET A 153 11.24 -20.62 23.22
C MET A 153 11.76 -19.73 22.08
N ILE A 154 11.71 -20.24 20.82
CA ILE A 154 12.14 -19.47 19.64
C ILE A 154 11.27 -18.22 19.49
N ASP A 155 9.96 -18.41 19.53
CA ASP A 155 9.00 -17.31 19.45
C ASP A 155 9.20 -16.31 20.60
N ASN A 156 9.35 -16.79 21.82
CA ASN A 156 9.54 -15.93 22.99
C ASN A 156 10.81 -15.07 22.88
N ILE A 157 11.93 -15.64 22.43
CA ILE A 157 13.19 -14.88 22.26
C ILE A 157 13.02 -13.87 21.12
N MET A 158 12.50 -14.30 19.96
CA MET A 158 12.31 -13.42 18.81
C MET A 158 11.36 -12.27 19.13
N MET A 159 10.25 -12.53 19.82
CA MET A 159 9.32 -11.47 20.21
C MET A 159 9.90 -10.55 21.29
N ARG A 160 10.77 -11.03 22.17
CA ARG A 160 11.48 -10.15 23.12
C ARG A 160 12.39 -9.15 22.38
N ILE A 161 13.08 -9.58 21.32
CA ILE A 161 13.88 -8.67 20.47
C ILE A 161 12.97 -7.61 19.82
N VAL A 162 11.83 -8.04 19.26
CA VAL A 162 10.83 -7.15 18.66
C VAL A 162 10.29 -6.14 19.69
N GLU A 163 10.04 -6.56 20.93
CA GLU A 163 9.57 -5.69 22.01
C GLU A 163 10.61 -4.63 22.39
N VAL A 164 11.87 -5.02 22.52
CA VAL A 164 12.98 -4.09 22.82
C VAL A 164 13.11 -3.03 21.72
N ILE A 165 13.12 -3.45 20.45
CA ILE A 165 13.18 -2.52 19.31
C ILE A 165 11.98 -1.58 19.30
N ASN A 166 10.77 -2.10 19.52
CA ASN A 166 9.54 -1.32 19.51
C ASN A 166 9.37 -0.42 20.74
N GLY A 167 10.13 -0.67 21.81
CA GLY A 167 10.18 0.18 23.01
C GLY A 167 10.86 1.53 22.77
N ILE A 168 11.65 1.64 21.71
CA ILE A 168 12.31 2.89 21.33
C ILE A 168 11.45 3.59 20.25
N PRO A 169 11.14 4.89 20.42
CA PRO A 169 10.40 5.62 19.38
C PRO A 169 11.09 5.54 18.02
N TYR A 170 10.34 5.09 17.00
CA TYR A 170 10.84 4.86 15.64
C TYR A 170 11.69 6.03 15.10
N LEU A 171 11.14 7.27 15.20
CA LEU A 171 11.83 8.46 14.69
C LEU A 171 13.17 8.73 15.39
N LEU A 172 13.30 8.41 16.68
CA LEU A 172 14.58 8.59 17.39
C LEU A 172 15.67 7.69 16.81
N ILE A 173 15.37 6.43 16.54
CA ILE A 173 16.34 5.51 15.91
C ILE A 173 16.71 6.00 14.52
N VAL A 174 15.72 6.40 13.73
CA VAL A 174 15.96 6.88 12.36
C VAL A 174 16.84 8.15 12.39
N ILE A 175 16.51 9.14 13.23
CA ILE A 175 17.28 10.38 13.36
C ILE A 175 18.71 10.08 13.82
N LEU A 176 18.88 9.20 14.81
CA LEU A 176 20.21 8.81 15.31
C LEU A 176 21.06 8.21 14.18
N LEU A 177 20.51 7.25 13.43
CA LEU A 177 21.21 6.64 12.30
C LEU A 177 21.56 7.65 11.22
N MET A 178 20.65 8.58 10.90
CA MET A 178 20.86 9.65 9.93
C MET A 178 21.95 10.65 10.35
N THR A 179 22.22 10.79 11.66
CA THR A 179 23.28 11.67 12.17
C THR A 179 24.66 10.99 12.21
N ILE A 180 24.69 9.66 12.35
CA ILE A 180 25.93 8.89 12.45
C ILE A 180 26.46 8.47 11.06
N LEU A 181 25.55 8.08 10.17
CA LEU A 181 25.90 7.60 8.83
C LEU A 181 26.10 8.76 7.83
N PRO A 182 26.89 8.56 6.75
CA PRO A 182 27.03 9.56 5.70
C PRO A 182 25.69 9.94 5.09
N ARG A 183 25.45 11.22 4.85
CA ARG A 183 24.18 11.70 4.26
C ARG A 183 23.96 11.16 2.85
N GLY A 184 22.76 10.68 2.57
CA GLY A 184 22.41 10.16 1.25
C GLY A 184 21.15 9.30 1.26
N GLU A 185 20.70 8.94 0.07
CA GLU A 185 19.52 8.11 -0.15
C GLU A 185 19.63 6.75 0.58
N MET A 186 20.80 6.10 0.47
CA MET A 186 21.02 4.78 1.08
C MET A 186 20.90 4.83 2.60
N THR A 187 21.34 5.91 3.22
CA THR A 187 21.25 6.11 4.67
C THR A 187 19.80 6.21 5.14
N ILE A 188 18.96 6.92 4.38
CA ILE A 188 17.52 6.98 4.68
C ILE A 188 16.90 5.58 4.59
N ILE A 189 17.23 4.84 3.53
CA ILE A 189 16.75 3.46 3.33
C ILE A 189 17.18 2.57 4.50
N ILE A 190 18.46 2.57 4.87
CA ILE A 190 18.99 1.77 5.98
C ILE A 190 18.31 2.15 7.29
N ALA A 191 18.17 3.46 7.56
CA ALA A 191 17.51 3.94 8.78
C ALA A 191 16.05 3.49 8.85
N MET A 192 15.30 3.56 7.73
CA MET A 192 13.91 3.10 7.67
C MET A 192 13.79 1.58 7.82
N ILE A 193 14.76 0.81 7.30
CA ILE A 193 14.76 -0.65 7.38
C ILE A 193 15.11 -1.13 8.80
N SER A 194 15.92 -0.39 9.54
CA SER A 194 16.42 -0.82 10.86
C SER A 194 15.29 -1.21 11.83
N VAL A 195 14.12 -0.60 11.72
CA VAL A 195 12.97 -0.80 12.63
C VAL A 195 11.68 -1.13 11.90
N GLY A 196 11.54 -0.74 10.61
CA GLY A 196 10.27 -0.77 9.88
C GLY A 196 9.68 -2.17 9.68
N TRP A 197 10.49 -3.22 9.73
CA TRP A 197 10.07 -4.62 9.56
C TRP A 197 9.27 -5.20 10.73
N VAL A 198 9.35 -4.58 11.92
CA VAL A 198 8.73 -5.09 13.17
C VAL A 198 7.21 -5.27 13.05
N GLY A 199 6.53 -4.31 12.42
CA GLY A 199 5.08 -4.38 12.22
C GLY A 199 4.66 -5.58 11.36
N MET A 200 5.37 -5.80 10.23
CA MET A 200 5.14 -6.93 9.35
C MET A 200 5.45 -8.27 10.03
N ALA A 201 6.51 -8.34 10.83
CA ALA A 201 6.86 -9.55 11.58
C ALA A 201 5.76 -9.97 12.56
N ARG A 202 5.17 -9.03 13.30
CA ARG A 202 4.05 -9.32 14.21
C ARG A 202 2.80 -9.78 13.47
N LEU A 203 2.47 -9.11 12.36
CA LEU A 203 1.34 -9.48 11.52
C LEU A 203 1.48 -10.90 11.01
N VAL A 204 2.60 -11.21 10.36
CA VAL A 204 2.88 -12.53 9.78
C VAL A 204 2.91 -13.62 10.86
N ARG A 205 3.54 -13.35 12.01
CA ARG A 205 3.51 -14.27 13.13
C ARG A 205 2.08 -14.62 13.55
N GLY A 206 1.23 -13.62 13.73
CA GLY A 206 -0.18 -13.84 14.11
C GLY A 206 -0.92 -14.72 13.13
N GLU A 207 -0.78 -14.46 11.83
CA GLU A 207 -1.41 -15.24 10.77
C GLU A 207 -0.86 -16.67 10.68
N ILE A 208 0.45 -16.86 10.85
CA ILE A 208 1.07 -18.20 10.86
C ILE A 208 0.58 -19.02 12.05
N ILE A 209 0.46 -18.42 13.26
CA ILE A 209 -0.08 -19.10 14.45
C ILE A 209 -1.52 -19.56 14.17
N ARG A 210 -2.35 -18.72 13.58
CA ARG A 210 -3.74 -19.04 13.23
C ARG A 210 -3.82 -20.16 12.18
N LEU A 211 -2.98 -20.12 11.15
CA LEU A 211 -3.02 -21.05 10.04
C LEU A 211 -2.42 -22.43 10.39
N LYS A 212 -1.42 -22.49 11.27
CA LYS A 212 -0.79 -23.78 11.61
C LYS A 212 -1.72 -24.76 12.35
N GLU A 213 -2.84 -24.25 12.92
CA GLU A 213 -3.87 -25.03 13.59
C GLU A 213 -4.98 -25.51 12.64
N GLN A 214 -4.91 -25.14 11.36
CA GLN A 214 -5.89 -25.57 10.35
C GLN A 214 -5.66 -27.03 9.92
N GLU A 215 -6.75 -27.74 9.64
CA GLU A 215 -6.75 -29.18 9.30
C GLU A 215 -5.78 -29.54 8.17
N PHE A 216 -5.71 -28.71 7.11
CA PHE A 216 -4.82 -28.99 5.97
C PHE A 216 -3.34 -28.92 6.34
N VAL A 217 -2.96 -28.10 7.33
CA VAL A 217 -1.57 -28.03 7.84
C VAL A 217 -1.28 -29.22 8.72
N ILE A 218 -2.22 -29.61 9.59
CA ILE A 218 -2.11 -30.79 10.44
C ILE A 218 -1.98 -32.03 9.60
N ALA A 219 -2.81 -32.19 8.56
CA ALA A 219 -2.73 -33.30 7.61
C ALA A 219 -1.37 -33.36 6.91
N ALA A 220 -0.87 -32.21 6.40
CA ALA A 220 0.45 -32.15 5.75
C ALA A 220 1.57 -32.57 6.70
N LYS A 221 1.50 -32.15 7.99
CA LYS A 221 2.45 -32.52 9.03
C LYS A 221 2.39 -34.03 9.34
N SER A 222 1.18 -34.61 9.44
CA SER A 222 0.98 -36.06 9.66
C SER A 222 1.49 -36.90 8.52
N MET A 223 1.48 -36.38 7.29
CA MET A 223 2.09 -37.02 6.11
C MET A 223 3.62 -36.83 6.05
N GLY A 224 4.27 -36.26 7.06
CA GLY A 224 5.72 -36.11 7.13
C GLY A 224 6.29 -34.95 6.33
N ALA A 225 5.47 -33.94 5.98
CA ALA A 225 6.00 -32.76 5.30
C ALA A 225 6.98 -31.98 6.22
N SER A 226 8.13 -31.57 5.64
CA SER A 226 9.14 -30.77 6.36
C SER A 226 8.63 -29.36 6.68
N ALA A 227 9.19 -28.74 7.74
CA ALA A 227 8.84 -27.37 8.16
C ALA A 227 8.93 -26.36 6.99
N SER A 228 10.03 -26.40 6.23
CA SER A 228 10.23 -25.51 5.08
C SER A 228 9.15 -25.72 3.99
N ARG A 229 8.74 -26.97 3.73
CA ARG A 229 7.67 -27.28 2.78
C ARG A 229 6.32 -26.75 3.27
N ILE A 230 6.01 -26.91 4.57
CA ILE A 230 4.76 -26.39 5.16
C ILE A 230 4.73 -24.87 5.06
N ILE A 231 5.80 -24.19 5.47
CA ILE A 231 5.87 -22.72 5.40
C ILE A 231 5.73 -22.25 3.96
N ALA A 232 6.54 -22.75 3.03
CA ALA A 232 6.60 -22.23 1.67
C ALA A 232 5.37 -22.61 0.82
N LYS A 233 4.82 -23.83 0.98
CA LYS A 233 3.77 -24.35 0.10
C LYS A 233 2.36 -24.22 0.68
N HIS A 234 2.23 -24.20 2.01
CA HIS A 234 0.93 -24.17 2.67
C HIS A 234 0.65 -22.86 3.41
N LEU A 235 1.62 -22.32 4.17
CA LEU A 235 1.37 -21.11 4.96
C LEU A 235 1.55 -19.83 4.15
N PHE A 236 2.69 -19.66 3.49
CA PHE A 236 3.01 -18.44 2.76
C PHE A 236 1.96 -18.07 1.68
N PRO A 237 1.50 -18.99 0.80
CA PRO A 237 0.48 -18.63 -0.19
C PRO A 237 -0.85 -18.18 0.41
N ASN A 238 -1.20 -18.69 1.60
CA ASN A 238 -2.45 -18.33 2.29
C ASN A 238 -2.40 -16.98 3.00
N ILE A 239 -1.20 -16.46 3.33
CA ILE A 239 -1.03 -15.13 3.93
C ILE A 239 -0.64 -14.06 2.90
N LEU A 240 -0.38 -14.45 1.65
CA LEU A 240 0.12 -13.54 0.62
C LEU A 240 -0.81 -12.36 0.35
N SER A 241 -2.12 -12.58 0.38
CA SER A 241 -3.13 -11.51 0.23
C SER A 241 -2.99 -10.44 1.33
N ILE A 242 -2.82 -10.86 2.57
CA ILE A 242 -2.65 -9.96 3.72
C ILE A 242 -1.32 -9.21 3.61
N ILE A 243 -0.26 -9.89 3.17
CA ILE A 243 1.05 -9.27 2.94
C ILE A 243 0.95 -8.18 1.87
N ILE A 244 0.31 -8.45 0.71
CA ILE A 244 0.16 -7.49 -0.39
C ILE A 244 -0.60 -6.24 0.06
N VAL A 245 -1.71 -6.42 0.78
CA VAL A 245 -2.49 -5.29 1.31
C VAL A 245 -1.66 -4.44 2.26
N ASN A 246 -0.98 -5.07 3.24
CA ASN A 246 -0.15 -4.33 4.19
C ASN A 246 1.05 -3.65 3.53
N LEU A 247 1.68 -4.30 2.54
CA LEU A 247 2.75 -3.71 1.74
C LEU A 247 2.26 -2.44 1.02
N THR A 248 1.10 -2.49 0.38
CA THR A 248 0.52 -1.34 -0.33
C THR A 248 0.23 -0.18 0.62
N LEU A 249 -0.33 -0.46 1.81
CA LEU A 249 -0.61 0.55 2.84
C LEU A 249 0.65 1.07 3.56
N ALA A 250 1.76 0.35 3.52
CA ALA A 250 3.03 0.80 4.09
C ALA A 250 3.74 1.85 3.23
N ILE A 251 3.50 1.88 1.90
CA ILE A 251 4.16 2.82 0.98
C ILE A 251 3.84 4.29 1.32
N PRO A 252 2.57 4.71 1.52
CA PRO A 252 2.26 6.08 1.94
C PRO A 252 2.98 6.50 3.22
N SER A 253 3.03 5.62 4.21
CA SER A 253 3.74 5.88 5.47
C SER A 253 5.25 6.07 5.27
N ALA A 254 5.85 5.32 4.35
CA ALA A 254 7.25 5.45 3.99
C ALA A 254 7.53 6.78 3.24
N ILE A 255 6.66 7.18 2.30
CA ILE A 255 6.76 8.48 1.60
C ILE A 255 6.64 9.62 2.62
N PHE A 256 5.67 9.54 3.53
CA PHE A 256 5.51 10.53 4.59
C PHE A 256 6.73 10.63 5.49
N THR A 257 7.30 9.49 5.89
CA THR A 257 8.51 9.45 6.74
C THR A 257 9.70 10.10 6.03
N GLU A 258 9.94 9.78 4.77
CA GLU A 258 11.00 10.42 3.96
C GLU A 258 10.78 11.93 3.87
N ALA A 259 9.56 12.35 3.52
CA ALA A 259 9.22 13.77 3.42
C ALA A 259 9.40 14.51 4.76
N PHE A 260 9.04 13.88 5.87
CA PHE A 260 9.22 14.43 7.21
C PHE A 260 10.70 14.55 7.59
N LEU A 261 11.52 13.52 7.34
CA LEU A 261 12.96 13.57 7.57
C LEU A 261 13.64 14.66 6.74
N SER A 262 13.21 14.81 5.50
CA SER A 262 13.67 15.87 4.62
C SER A 262 13.25 17.26 5.11
N TYR A 263 12.01 17.39 5.60
CA TYR A 263 11.47 18.63 6.17
C TYR A 263 12.26 19.12 7.40
N ILE A 264 12.67 18.21 8.29
CA ILE A 264 13.51 18.57 9.46
C ILE A 264 15.01 18.74 9.11
N GLY A 265 15.38 18.71 7.82
CA GLY A 265 16.72 19.02 7.32
C GLY A 265 17.74 17.88 7.36
N ILE A 266 17.30 16.66 7.64
CA ILE A 266 18.17 15.45 7.62
C ILE A 266 17.89 14.53 6.43
N GLY A 267 17.13 15.00 5.43
CA GLY A 267 16.81 14.27 4.21
C GLY A 267 17.94 14.18 3.20
N ILE A 268 17.57 14.15 1.92
CA ILE A 268 18.48 14.10 0.79
C ILE A 268 19.35 15.36 0.74
N PRO A 269 20.68 15.24 0.66
CA PRO A 269 21.56 16.41 0.59
C PRO A 269 21.48 17.10 -0.76
N VAL A 270 21.70 18.42 -0.76
CA VAL A 270 21.90 19.19 -2.00
C VAL A 270 23.12 18.63 -2.76
N PRO A 271 23.13 18.63 -4.12
CA PRO A 271 22.18 19.32 -5.00
C PRO A 271 20.94 18.52 -5.37
N TYR A 272 20.83 17.26 -4.92
CA TYR A 272 19.70 16.39 -5.21
C TYR A 272 18.42 16.90 -4.53
N ALA A 273 17.27 16.52 -5.09
CA ALA A 273 15.98 16.84 -4.54
C ALA A 273 15.15 15.58 -4.31
N SER A 274 14.35 15.59 -3.25
CA SER A 274 13.19 14.73 -3.07
C SER A 274 11.94 15.59 -2.96
N TRP A 275 10.75 14.99 -3.01
CA TRP A 275 9.53 15.78 -2.77
C TRP A 275 9.55 16.46 -1.39
N GLY A 276 10.11 15.80 -0.38
CA GLY A 276 10.22 16.33 0.97
C GLY A 276 11.18 17.54 1.04
N THR A 277 12.35 17.48 0.40
CA THR A 277 13.28 18.62 0.37
C THR A 277 12.74 19.80 -0.44
N LEU A 278 12.01 19.53 -1.54
CA LEU A 278 11.33 20.58 -2.30
C LEU A 278 10.22 21.25 -1.48
N ALA A 279 9.45 20.47 -0.73
CA ALA A 279 8.43 21.00 0.17
C ALA A 279 9.05 21.85 1.28
N GLN A 280 10.18 21.43 1.86
CA GLN A 280 10.90 22.22 2.87
C GLN A 280 11.37 23.58 2.33
N SER A 281 12.01 23.58 1.15
CA SER A 281 12.43 24.83 0.50
C SER A 281 11.23 25.72 0.18
N GLY A 282 10.14 25.11 -0.30
CA GLY A 282 8.90 25.83 -0.63
C GLY A 282 8.21 26.48 0.58
N ILE A 283 8.29 25.86 1.78
CA ILE A 283 7.75 26.47 3.01
C ILE A 283 8.49 27.76 3.37
N ASN A 284 9.82 27.77 3.25
CA ASN A 284 10.62 28.95 3.54
C ASN A 284 10.22 30.14 2.66
N ASN A 285 9.81 29.87 1.42
CA ASN A 285 9.46 30.85 0.41
C ASN A 285 7.94 31.04 0.24
N PHE A 286 7.11 30.34 1.00
CA PHE A 286 5.66 30.24 0.81
C PHE A 286 4.95 31.58 0.72
N ARG A 287 5.39 32.56 1.51
CA ARG A 287 4.75 33.87 1.57
C ARG A 287 4.80 34.64 0.24
N TYR A 288 5.82 34.40 -0.56
CA TYR A 288 6.06 35.12 -1.82
C TYR A 288 5.89 34.22 -3.05
N TYR A 289 6.23 32.92 -2.92
CA TYR A 289 6.32 31.97 -4.02
C TYR A 289 5.62 30.67 -3.65
N ALA A 290 4.32 30.75 -3.34
CA ALA A 290 3.51 29.61 -2.86
C ALA A 290 3.57 28.39 -3.78
N TYR A 291 3.75 28.57 -5.10
CA TYR A 291 3.84 27.49 -6.08
C TYR A 291 4.99 26.52 -5.79
N GLN A 292 6.10 26.99 -5.19
CA GLN A 292 7.25 26.15 -4.84
C GLN A 292 6.92 25.09 -3.78
N LEU A 293 5.90 25.35 -2.93
CA LEU A 293 5.37 24.38 -1.97
C LEU A 293 4.19 23.59 -2.55
N ILE A 294 3.28 24.25 -3.25
CA ILE A 294 2.01 23.66 -3.71
C ILE A 294 2.28 22.46 -4.61
N PHE A 295 3.21 22.56 -5.57
CA PHE A 295 3.48 21.44 -6.48
C PHE A 295 4.03 20.20 -5.77
N PRO A 296 5.13 20.24 -5.00
CA PRO A 296 5.60 19.04 -4.32
C PRO A 296 4.58 18.49 -3.31
N ALA A 297 3.87 19.35 -2.57
CA ALA A 297 2.83 18.94 -1.63
C ALA A 297 1.66 18.23 -2.35
N PHE A 298 1.26 18.71 -3.53
CA PHE A 298 0.23 18.08 -4.36
C PHE A 298 0.66 16.66 -4.78
N PHE A 299 1.90 16.49 -5.28
CA PHE A 299 2.38 15.18 -5.71
C PHE A 299 2.56 14.20 -4.55
N ILE A 300 3.02 14.66 -3.38
CA ILE A 300 3.03 13.84 -2.16
C ILE A 300 1.60 13.39 -1.83
N SER A 301 0.66 14.33 -1.74
CA SER A 301 -0.70 14.07 -1.31
C SER A 301 -1.45 13.14 -2.24
N ILE A 302 -1.39 13.38 -3.56
CA ILE A 302 -2.11 12.56 -4.55
C ILE A 302 -1.51 11.14 -4.61
N THR A 303 -0.20 10.99 -4.46
CA THR A 303 0.46 9.69 -4.44
C THR A 303 0.07 8.90 -3.20
N MET A 304 0.14 9.51 -2.01
CA MET A 304 -0.26 8.88 -0.75
C MET A 304 -1.74 8.49 -0.76
N LEU A 305 -2.62 9.39 -1.22
CA LEU A 305 -4.05 9.13 -1.33
C LEU A 305 -4.33 7.95 -2.27
N SER A 306 -3.67 7.92 -3.43
CA SER A 306 -3.86 6.86 -4.41
C SER A 306 -3.42 5.50 -3.88
N PHE A 307 -2.28 5.42 -3.18
CA PHE A 307 -1.83 4.18 -2.55
C PHE A 307 -2.76 3.73 -1.41
N ASN A 308 -3.23 4.64 -0.56
CA ASN A 308 -4.15 4.31 0.53
C ASN A 308 -5.47 3.75 -0.03
N LEU A 309 -6.10 4.46 -0.96
CA LEU A 309 -7.37 4.03 -1.55
C LEU A 309 -7.22 2.74 -2.38
N LEU A 310 -6.11 2.56 -3.08
CA LEU A 310 -5.81 1.30 -3.77
C LEU A 310 -5.60 0.15 -2.76
N GLY A 311 -4.92 0.40 -1.64
CA GLY A 311 -4.72 -0.57 -0.57
C GLY A 311 -6.04 -1.02 0.06
N ASP A 312 -6.96 -0.09 0.32
CA ASP A 312 -8.30 -0.40 0.83
C ASP A 312 -9.08 -1.26 -0.17
N LYS A 313 -9.03 -0.92 -1.47
CA LYS A 313 -9.69 -1.71 -2.52
C LYS A 313 -9.06 -3.09 -2.70
N LEU A 314 -7.76 -3.23 -2.54
CA LEU A 314 -7.08 -4.52 -2.50
C LEU A 314 -7.55 -5.35 -1.30
N ARG A 315 -7.68 -4.72 -0.12
CA ARG A 315 -8.22 -5.38 1.07
C ARG A 315 -9.63 -5.92 0.83
N ASP A 316 -10.52 -5.09 0.27
CA ASP A 316 -11.90 -5.49 -0.06
C ASP A 316 -11.93 -6.63 -1.08
N ALA A 317 -11.07 -6.58 -2.11
CA ALA A 317 -10.99 -7.61 -3.15
C ALA A 317 -10.49 -8.96 -2.61
N PHE A 318 -9.62 -8.94 -1.59
CA PHE A 318 -9.09 -10.14 -0.96
C PHE A 318 -9.92 -10.65 0.24
N ASP A 319 -10.98 -9.93 0.67
CA ASP A 319 -11.82 -10.38 1.78
C ASP A 319 -12.73 -11.55 1.34
N PRO A 320 -12.57 -12.76 1.95
CA PRO A 320 -13.39 -13.92 1.62
C PRO A 320 -14.87 -13.71 1.98
N LYS A 321 -15.20 -12.85 2.95
CA LYS A 321 -16.57 -12.58 3.39
C LYS A 321 -17.40 -11.84 2.34
N LEU A 322 -16.74 -11.15 1.43
CA LEU A 322 -17.38 -10.43 0.32
C LEU A 322 -17.58 -11.33 -0.93
N ARG A 323 -17.21 -12.60 -0.87
CA ARG A 323 -17.53 -13.59 -1.91
C ARG A 323 -19.03 -13.87 -1.92
N ARG A 324 -19.72 -13.40 -2.94
CA ARG A 324 -21.12 -13.76 -3.25
C ARG A 324 -21.20 -14.82 -4.34
#